data_246fd7256d4041ce2358808e7ff0af85
#
_entry.id   246fd7256d4041ce2358808e7ff0af85
#
_cell.length_a   1.000
_cell.length_b   1.000
_cell.length_c   1.000
_cell.angle_alpha   90.00
_cell.angle_beta   90.00
_cell.angle_gamma   90.00
#
_symmetry.space_group_name_H-M   'P 1'
#
loop_
_entity.id
_entity.type
_entity.pdbx_description
1 polymer ?
#
loop_
_entity_poly.entity_id
_entity_poly.type
_entity_poly.pdbx_seq_one_letter_code
_entity_poly.pdbx_strand_id
1 'polypeptide(L)'
;MKRWWGSSSFTGSFNFVLDAKLRVLKDILKIWNKEVFGLNNTKKSEAFSQVEYWDELEKHSTLSLEDCEARKKAKEAYKTWVLREEISWRQKSRELWLKEEDNNIRFFHRMANVHNRRNWLSKLKVDDCWHTEENDLKNSVVGVFKKLYTEEGG
;
A
#
# COMPACT_ATOMS: atom_id res chain seq x y z
N MET A 1 14.91 -5.07 -2.55
CA MET A 1 14.60 -6.35 -1.88
C MET A 1 15.83 -7.22 -1.60
N LYS A 2 16.70 -7.56 -2.58
CA LYS A 2 17.90 -8.40 -2.35
C LYS A 2 18.78 -7.92 -1.19
N ARG A 3 18.95 -6.61 -1.05
CA ARG A 3 19.77 -5.98 0.00
C ARG A 3 19.18 -6.16 1.41
N TRP A 4 17.86 -6.08 1.55
CA TRP A 4 17.16 -6.27 2.83
C TRP A 4 17.14 -7.74 3.25
N TRP A 5 16.99 -8.67 2.27
CA TRP A 5 16.98 -10.09 2.54
C TRP A 5 18.35 -10.62 3.01
N GLY A 6 19.43 -10.03 2.50
CA GLY A 6 20.79 -10.40 2.87
C GLY A 6 21.32 -9.77 4.15
N SER A 7 20.67 -8.70 4.67
CA SER A 7 21.17 -7.96 5.83
C SER A 7 20.91 -8.67 7.18
N SER A 8 20.03 -9.66 7.22
CA SER A 8 19.66 -10.38 8.44
C SER A 8 20.20 -11.81 8.41
N SER A 9 21.07 -12.16 9.36
CA SER A 9 21.57 -13.53 9.59
C SER A 9 20.90 -14.10 10.83
N PHE A 10 20.29 -15.27 10.67
CA PHE A 10 19.69 -16.04 11.76
C PHE A 10 20.26 -17.45 11.71
N THR A 11 20.44 -18.06 12.90
CA THR A 11 20.90 -19.44 13.07
C THR A 11 19.77 -20.31 13.61
N GLY A 12 19.63 -21.52 13.09
CA GLY A 12 18.59 -22.46 13.50
C GLY A 12 18.09 -23.33 12.34
N SER A 13 16.94 -23.97 12.54
CA SER A 13 16.30 -24.76 11.47
C SER A 13 15.89 -23.85 10.30
N PHE A 14 15.81 -24.44 9.10
CA PHE A 14 15.41 -23.70 7.89
C PHE A 14 14.09 -22.94 8.05
N ASN A 15 13.09 -23.58 8.66
CA ASN A 15 11.77 -22.97 8.89
C ASN A 15 11.86 -21.80 9.86
N PHE A 16 12.66 -21.90 10.92
CA PHE A 16 12.89 -20.82 11.87
C PHE A 16 13.57 -19.62 11.21
N VAL A 17 14.64 -19.89 10.45
CA VAL A 17 15.39 -18.85 9.72
C VAL A 17 14.49 -18.13 8.72
N LEU A 18 13.65 -18.87 7.99
CA LEU A 18 12.70 -18.30 7.04
C LEU A 18 11.66 -17.41 7.71
N ASP A 19 11.02 -17.89 8.79
CA ASP A 19 10.03 -17.12 9.56
C ASP A 19 10.64 -15.83 10.11
N ALA A 20 11.82 -15.91 10.75
CA ALA A 20 12.51 -14.76 11.28
C ALA A 20 12.84 -13.71 10.21
N LYS A 21 13.33 -14.14 9.05
CA LYS A 21 13.60 -13.26 7.90
C LYS A 21 12.33 -12.61 7.35
N LEU A 22 11.23 -13.36 7.26
CA LEU A 22 9.95 -12.82 6.77
C LEU A 22 9.37 -11.79 7.73
N ARG A 23 9.50 -11.97 9.05
CA ARG A 23 9.07 -10.98 10.06
C ARG A 23 9.85 -9.67 9.90
N VAL A 24 11.18 -9.74 9.83
CA VAL A 24 12.01 -8.55 9.63
C VAL A 24 11.68 -7.87 8.30
N LEU A 25 11.54 -8.63 7.22
CA LEU A 25 11.16 -8.08 5.91
C LEU A 25 9.80 -7.39 5.96
N LYS A 26 8.81 -7.97 6.65
CA LYS A 26 7.48 -7.37 6.85
C LYS A 26 7.59 -5.99 7.51
N ASP A 27 8.40 -5.87 8.56
CA ASP A 27 8.54 -4.60 9.29
C ASP A 27 9.27 -3.54 8.45
N ILE A 28 10.32 -3.92 7.74
CA ILE A 28 11.01 -3.05 6.78
C ILE A 28 10.04 -2.57 5.69
N LEU A 29 9.23 -3.48 5.13
CA LEU A 29 8.24 -3.14 4.10
C LEU A 29 7.13 -2.22 4.63
N LYS A 30 6.71 -2.38 5.88
CA LYS A 30 5.74 -1.47 6.51
C LYS A 30 6.30 -0.05 6.64
N ILE A 31 7.54 0.09 7.12
CA ILE A 31 8.22 1.38 7.24
C ILE A 31 8.36 2.01 5.87
N TRP A 32 8.92 1.27 4.92
CA TRP A 32 9.09 1.74 3.55
C TRP A 32 7.76 2.16 2.90
N ASN A 33 6.69 1.36 3.07
CA ASN A 33 5.37 1.69 2.54
C ASN A 33 4.82 2.98 3.17
N LYS A 34 5.01 3.17 4.48
CA LYS A 34 4.60 4.40 5.17
C LYS A 34 5.39 5.63 4.66
N GLU A 35 6.70 5.50 4.48
CA GLU A 35 7.56 6.58 4.00
C GLU A 35 7.31 6.93 2.53
N VAL A 36 7.11 5.94 1.67
CA VAL A 36 6.96 6.15 0.22
C VAL A 36 5.53 6.47 -0.19
N PHE A 37 4.54 5.82 0.44
CA PHE A 37 3.12 5.93 0.04
C PHE A 37 2.23 6.60 1.10
N GLY A 38 2.61 6.58 2.38
CA GLY A 38 1.81 7.16 3.47
C GLY A 38 1.65 8.68 3.38
N LEU A 39 2.58 9.34 2.71
CA LEU A 39 2.59 10.80 2.50
C LEU A 39 1.99 11.22 1.14
N ASN A 40 1.48 10.30 0.33
CA ASN A 40 0.98 10.64 -1.01
C ASN A 40 -0.12 11.70 -0.99
N ASN A 41 -1.08 11.58 -0.07
CA ASN A 41 -2.19 12.55 0.03
C ASN A 41 -1.68 13.93 0.48
N THR A 42 -0.78 13.98 1.45
CA THR A 42 -0.18 15.24 1.93
C THR A 42 0.63 15.90 0.82
N LYS A 43 1.50 15.14 0.14
CA LYS A 43 2.32 15.63 -0.97
C LYS A 43 1.49 16.09 -2.17
N LYS A 44 0.42 15.37 -2.49
CA LYS A 44 -0.54 15.76 -3.52
C LYS A 44 -1.23 17.07 -3.16
N SER A 45 -1.69 17.22 -1.91
CA SER A 45 -2.32 18.44 -1.41
C SER A 45 -1.35 19.63 -1.41
N GLU A 46 -0.12 19.45 -0.95
CA GLU A 46 0.93 20.46 -1.01
C GLU A 46 1.22 20.91 -2.46
N ALA A 47 1.36 19.95 -3.37
CA ALA A 47 1.60 20.26 -4.79
C ALA A 47 0.39 20.96 -5.44
N PHE A 48 -0.83 20.59 -5.05
CA PHE A 48 -2.05 21.26 -5.51
C PHE A 48 -2.11 22.71 -5.03
N SER A 49 -1.84 22.96 -3.74
CA SER A 49 -1.82 24.32 -3.19
C SER A 49 -0.79 25.21 -3.89
N GLN A 50 0.36 24.66 -4.31
CA GLN A 50 1.32 25.39 -5.11
C GLN A 50 0.77 25.75 -6.49
N VAL A 51 0.05 24.84 -7.15
CA VAL A 51 -0.59 25.14 -8.44
C VAL A 51 -1.65 26.23 -8.27
N GLU A 52 -2.49 26.15 -7.23
CA GLU A 52 -3.50 27.18 -6.93
C GLU A 52 -2.85 28.55 -6.69
N TYR A 53 -1.75 28.60 -5.94
CA TYR A 53 -1.00 29.84 -5.71
C TYR A 53 -0.56 30.49 -7.03
N TRP A 54 0.03 29.73 -7.95
CA TRP A 54 0.49 30.24 -9.23
C TRP A 54 -0.66 30.62 -10.16
N ASP A 55 -1.76 29.87 -10.14
CA ASP A 55 -2.96 30.17 -10.95
C ASP A 55 -3.66 31.44 -10.43
N GLU A 56 -3.62 31.71 -9.12
CA GLU A 56 -4.16 32.95 -8.52
C GLU A 56 -3.26 34.15 -8.85
N LEU A 57 -1.94 33.98 -8.76
CA LEU A 57 -0.99 35.04 -9.09
C LEU A 57 -1.12 35.49 -10.55
N GLU A 58 -1.34 34.53 -11.48
CA GLU A 58 -1.55 34.81 -12.91
C GLU A 58 -2.79 35.68 -13.19
N LYS A 59 -3.83 35.56 -12.37
CA LYS A 59 -5.04 36.40 -12.50
C LYS A 59 -4.80 37.87 -12.16
N HIS A 60 -3.82 38.14 -11.31
CA HIS A 60 -3.59 39.48 -10.76
C HIS A 60 -2.34 40.18 -11.33
N SER A 61 -1.43 39.41 -11.94
CA SER A 61 -0.17 39.95 -12.50
C SER A 61 0.33 39.13 -13.68
N THR A 62 1.10 39.76 -14.56
CA THR A 62 1.88 39.06 -15.56
C THR A 62 3.05 38.34 -14.91
N LEU A 63 3.13 37.02 -15.11
CA LEU A 63 4.21 36.19 -14.57
C LEU A 63 5.53 36.49 -15.28
N SER A 64 6.62 36.56 -14.52
CA SER A 64 7.96 36.58 -15.07
C SER A 64 8.32 35.23 -15.74
N LEU A 65 9.40 35.20 -16.48
CA LEU A 65 9.88 33.93 -17.07
C LEU A 65 10.19 32.88 -15.99
N GLU A 66 10.82 33.31 -14.89
CA GLU A 66 11.17 32.44 -13.76
C GLU A 66 9.91 31.91 -13.07
N ASP A 67 8.87 32.74 -12.91
CA ASP A 67 7.59 32.34 -12.33
C ASP A 67 6.85 31.35 -13.23
N CYS A 68 6.91 31.53 -14.54
CA CYS A 68 6.35 30.57 -15.50
C CYS A 68 7.02 29.19 -15.40
N GLU A 69 8.33 29.14 -15.23
CA GLU A 69 9.06 27.88 -15.01
C GLU A 69 8.72 27.25 -13.67
N ALA A 70 8.61 28.03 -12.59
CA ALA A 70 8.23 27.56 -11.28
C ALA A 70 6.80 26.97 -11.29
N ARG A 71 5.85 27.66 -11.95
CA ARG A 71 4.49 27.16 -12.16
C ARG A 71 4.47 25.85 -12.95
N LYS A 72 5.26 25.75 -14.01
CA LYS A 72 5.38 24.51 -14.79
C LYS A 72 5.86 23.34 -13.92
N LYS A 73 6.89 23.57 -13.11
CA LYS A 73 7.42 22.58 -12.16
C LYS A 73 6.34 22.15 -11.13
N ALA A 74 5.56 23.09 -10.60
CA ALA A 74 4.46 22.80 -9.68
C ALA A 74 3.39 21.92 -10.35
N LYS A 75 3.00 22.22 -11.58
CA LYS A 75 2.04 21.41 -12.35
C LYS A 75 2.57 20.01 -12.66
N GLU A 76 3.84 19.87 -13.00
CA GLU A 76 4.48 18.56 -13.22
C GLU A 76 4.58 17.74 -11.92
N ALA A 77 4.90 18.39 -10.80
CA ALA A 77 4.89 17.74 -9.49
C ALA A 77 3.50 17.23 -9.13
N TYR A 78 2.45 18.05 -9.27
CA TYR A 78 1.07 17.63 -9.01
C TYR A 78 0.66 16.45 -9.91
N LYS A 79 0.93 16.53 -11.21
CA LYS A 79 0.71 15.41 -12.15
C LYS A 79 1.36 14.11 -11.69
N THR A 80 2.60 14.18 -11.21
CA THR A 80 3.34 13.02 -10.73
C THR A 80 2.64 12.37 -9.52
N TRP A 81 2.13 13.17 -8.58
CA TRP A 81 1.43 12.64 -7.40
C TRP A 81 0.07 12.06 -7.74
N VAL A 82 -0.67 12.67 -8.68
CA VAL A 82 -1.94 12.12 -9.19
C VAL A 82 -1.71 10.76 -9.85
N LEU A 83 -0.69 10.64 -10.69
CA LEU A 83 -0.36 9.39 -11.37
C LEU A 83 0.06 8.29 -10.37
N ARG A 84 0.84 8.64 -9.34
CA ARG A 84 1.21 7.69 -8.28
C ARG A 84 0.00 7.19 -7.50
N GLU A 85 -0.96 8.06 -7.22
CA GLU A 85 -2.20 7.68 -6.57
C GLU A 85 -2.99 6.69 -7.45
N GLU A 86 -3.15 6.99 -8.72
CA GLU A 86 -3.83 6.13 -9.69
C GLU A 86 -3.18 4.74 -9.76
N ILE A 87 -1.85 4.67 -9.93
CA ILE A 87 -1.11 3.41 -9.96
C ILE A 87 -1.35 2.61 -8.66
N SER A 88 -1.32 3.28 -7.50
CA SER A 88 -1.57 2.63 -6.21
C SER A 88 -2.97 2.02 -6.12
N TRP A 89 -4.00 2.75 -6.57
CA TRP A 89 -5.38 2.25 -6.55
C TRP A 89 -5.62 1.15 -7.59
N ARG A 90 -5.00 1.26 -8.76
CA ARG A 90 -5.03 0.20 -9.79
C ARG A 90 -4.45 -1.11 -9.25
N GLN A 91 -3.30 -1.05 -8.59
CA GLN A 91 -2.68 -2.22 -7.94
C GLN A 91 -3.57 -2.81 -6.84
N LYS A 92 -4.17 -1.98 -5.99
CA LYS A 92 -5.09 -2.42 -4.92
C LYS A 92 -6.38 -3.03 -5.46
N SER A 93 -6.86 -2.57 -6.61
CA SER A 93 -8.06 -3.12 -7.26
C SER A 93 -7.84 -4.50 -7.86
N ARG A 94 -6.58 -4.88 -8.15
CA ARG A 94 -6.21 -6.13 -8.84
C ARG A 94 -6.84 -6.31 -10.22
N GLU A 95 -7.33 -5.24 -10.82
CA GLU A 95 -7.94 -5.25 -12.15
C GLU A 95 -6.86 -5.08 -13.22
N LEU A 96 -6.36 -6.22 -13.73
CA LEU A 96 -5.25 -6.26 -14.70
C LEU A 96 -5.71 -6.08 -16.15
N TRP A 97 -7.02 -6.22 -16.40
CA TRP A 97 -7.59 -6.18 -17.75
C TRP A 97 -7.90 -4.77 -18.25
N LEU A 98 -7.91 -3.77 -17.38
CA LEU A 98 -8.09 -2.38 -17.76
C LEU A 98 -6.79 -1.82 -18.37
N LYS A 99 -6.92 -1.25 -19.56
CA LYS A 99 -5.80 -0.59 -20.25
C LYS A 99 -5.29 0.61 -19.44
N GLU A 100 -4.02 0.97 -19.64
CA GLU A 100 -3.35 2.07 -18.92
C GLU A 100 -4.00 3.45 -19.13
N GLU A 101 -4.78 3.61 -20.22
CA GLU A 101 -5.45 4.86 -20.57
C GLU A 101 -6.77 5.11 -19.83
N ASP A 102 -7.27 4.12 -19.07
CA ASP A 102 -8.53 4.28 -18.34
C ASP A 102 -8.29 4.90 -16.96
N ASN A 103 -8.37 6.23 -16.90
CA ASN A 103 -8.14 7.04 -15.69
C ASN A 103 -9.31 6.99 -14.68
N ASN A 104 -10.06 5.91 -14.62
CA ASN A 104 -11.22 5.80 -13.72
C ASN A 104 -10.84 5.45 -12.28
N ILE A 105 -10.21 6.39 -11.57
CA ILE A 105 -9.80 6.22 -10.18
C ILE A 105 -10.97 5.78 -9.28
N ARG A 106 -12.18 6.31 -9.51
CA ARG A 106 -13.39 5.94 -8.74
C ARG A 106 -13.73 4.46 -8.89
N PHE A 107 -13.56 3.90 -10.08
CA PHE A 107 -13.74 2.48 -10.34
C PHE A 107 -12.73 1.66 -9.53
N PHE A 108 -11.44 2.00 -9.59
CA PHE A 108 -10.39 1.30 -8.85
C PHE A 108 -10.59 1.35 -7.33
N HIS A 109 -11.01 2.50 -6.79
CA HIS A 109 -11.41 2.62 -5.38
C HIS A 109 -12.53 1.66 -5.01
N ARG A 110 -13.58 1.60 -5.83
CA ARG A 110 -14.71 0.70 -5.58
C ARG A 110 -14.30 -0.76 -5.62
N MET A 111 -13.50 -1.17 -6.61
CA MET A 111 -13.02 -2.55 -6.73
C MET A 111 -12.08 -2.94 -5.60
N ALA A 112 -11.14 -2.08 -5.22
CA ALA A 112 -10.28 -2.30 -4.06
C ALA A 112 -11.09 -2.50 -2.77
N ASN A 113 -12.14 -1.71 -2.56
CA ASN A 113 -13.02 -1.84 -1.41
C ASN A 113 -13.85 -3.13 -1.46
N VAL A 114 -14.33 -3.56 -2.65
CA VAL A 114 -15.03 -4.84 -2.82
C VAL A 114 -14.10 -6.00 -2.48
N HIS A 115 -12.87 -6.00 -2.96
CA HIS A 115 -11.89 -7.04 -2.63
C HIS A 115 -11.54 -7.05 -1.14
N ASN A 116 -11.38 -5.89 -0.53
CA ASN A 116 -11.14 -5.79 0.91
C ASN A 116 -12.30 -6.38 1.73
N ARG A 117 -13.55 -6.08 1.37
CA ARG A 117 -14.75 -6.65 2.02
C ARG A 117 -14.86 -8.15 1.81
N ARG A 118 -14.56 -8.67 0.62
CA ARG A 118 -14.59 -10.12 0.33
C ARG A 118 -13.53 -10.89 1.11
N ASN A 119 -12.38 -10.27 1.35
CA ASN A 119 -11.30 -10.86 2.11
C ASN A 119 -11.45 -10.68 3.63
N TRP A 120 -12.50 -9.96 4.07
CA TRP A 120 -12.77 -9.78 5.48
C TRP A 120 -13.39 -11.04 6.07
N LEU A 121 -12.68 -11.69 6.98
CA LEU A 121 -13.15 -12.83 7.72
C LEU A 121 -13.85 -12.34 8.98
N SER A 122 -15.19 -12.36 8.99
CA SER A 122 -15.99 -11.90 10.13
C SER A 122 -16.15 -12.97 11.21
N LYS A 123 -16.09 -14.25 10.83
CA LYS A 123 -16.21 -15.39 11.74
C LYS A 123 -15.56 -16.63 11.16
N LEU A 124 -15.05 -17.47 12.02
CA LEU A 124 -14.44 -18.77 11.68
C LEU A 124 -14.92 -19.82 12.68
N LYS A 125 -15.27 -21.02 12.18
CA LYS A 125 -15.59 -22.16 13.03
C LYS A 125 -14.37 -23.08 13.11
N VAL A 126 -13.85 -23.29 14.32
CA VAL A 126 -12.72 -24.19 14.59
C VAL A 126 -13.11 -25.09 15.76
N ASP A 127 -12.96 -26.39 15.61
CA ASP A 127 -13.31 -27.40 16.63
C ASP A 127 -14.72 -27.18 17.23
N ASP A 128 -15.71 -26.95 16.34
CA ASP A 128 -17.11 -26.63 16.64
C ASP A 128 -17.42 -25.34 17.40
N CYS A 129 -16.37 -24.51 17.70
CA CYS A 129 -16.53 -23.20 18.30
C CYS A 129 -16.46 -22.08 17.25
N TRP A 130 -17.35 -21.08 17.37
CA TRP A 130 -17.32 -19.89 16.55
C TRP A 130 -16.42 -18.82 17.16
N HIS A 131 -15.47 -18.35 16.40
CA HIS A 131 -14.58 -17.22 16.72
C HIS A 131 -15.02 -16.01 15.90
N THR A 132 -15.28 -14.89 16.56
CA THR A 132 -15.75 -13.64 15.94
C THR A 132 -14.83 -12.45 16.21
N GLU A 133 -14.06 -12.50 17.30
CA GLU A 133 -13.12 -11.46 17.65
C GLU A 133 -11.83 -11.56 16.83
N GLU A 134 -11.27 -10.44 16.41
CA GLU A 134 -10.11 -10.39 15.52
C GLU A 134 -8.88 -11.14 16.07
N ASN A 135 -8.64 -11.03 17.37
CA ASN A 135 -7.52 -11.73 18.01
C ASN A 135 -7.76 -13.24 18.09
N ASP A 136 -8.99 -13.66 18.40
CA ASP A 136 -9.37 -15.07 18.46
C ASP A 136 -9.32 -15.71 17.08
N LEU A 137 -9.80 -15.01 16.04
CA LEU A 137 -9.69 -15.43 14.65
C LEU A 137 -8.22 -15.65 14.25
N LYS A 138 -7.34 -14.70 14.56
CA LYS A 138 -5.91 -14.82 14.27
C LYS A 138 -5.29 -16.02 14.98
N ASN A 139 -5.56 -16.17 16.26
CA ASN A 139 -5.02 -17.25 17.07
C ASN A 139 -5.53 -18.62 16.61
N SER A 140 -6.81 -18.71 16.28
CA SER A 140 -7.43 -19.94 15.77
C SER A 140 -6.84 -20.37 14.43
N VAL A 141 -6.67 -19.42 13.49
CA VAL A 141 -6.02 -19.68 12.19
C VAL A 141 -4.58 -20.16 12.40
N VAL A 142 -3.81 -19.46 13.23
CA VAL A 142 -2.42 -19.86 13.55
C VAL A 142 -2.38 -21.24 14.20
N GLY A 143 -3.31 -21.55 15.09
CA GLY A 143 -3.42 -22.84 15.77
C GLY A 143 -3.66 -24.00 14.80
N VAL A 144 -4.63 -23.83 13.87
CA VAL A 144 -4.93 -24.83 12.84
C VAL A 144 -3.71 -25.09 11.94
N PHE A 145 -3.07 -24.03 11.46
CA PHE A 145 -1.86 -24.18 10.63
C PHE A 145 -0.71 -24.84 11.40
N LYS A 146 -0.49 -24.48 12.67
CA LYS A 146 0.51 -25.15 13.49
C LYS A 146 0.25 -26.65 13.62
N LYS A 147 -0.99 -27.07 13.89
CA LYS A 147 -1.36 -28.48 13.94
C LYS A 147 -1.03 -29.19 12.63
N LEU A 148 -1.49 -28.66 11.49
CA LEU A 148 -1.25 -29.23 10.17
C LEU A 148 0.24 -29.43 9.87
N TYR A 149 1.09 -28.47 10.22
CA TYR A 149 2.53 -28.57 9.96
C TYR A 149 3.34 -29.33 11.00
N THR A 150 2.77 -29.67 12.18
CA THR A 150 3.43 -30.50 13.18
C THR A 150 3.03 -31.96 13.10
N GLU A 151 1.87 -32.29 12.56
CA GLU A 151 1.40 -33.68 12.39
C GLU A 151 2.03 -34.40 11.18
N GLU A 152 2.59 -33.67 10.19
CA GLU A 152 3.27 -34.27 9.02
C GLU A 152 4.76 -34.58 9.25
N GLY A 153 5.27 -34.47 10.47
CA GLY A 153 6.66 -34.70 10.85
C GLY A 153 6.96 -35.95 11.66
N GLY A 154 6.05 -36.95 11.62
CA GLY A 154 6.22 -38.26 12.23
C GLY A 154 6.62 -39.34 11.25
#